data_da348351f5e78a6f41297fd07714deb1
#
_entry.id   da348351f5e78a6f41297fd07714deb1
#
_cell.length_a   1.000
_cell.length_b   1.000
_cell.length_c   1.000
_cell.angle_alpha   90.00
_cell.angle_beta   90.00
_cell.angle_gamma   90.00
#
_symmetry.space_group_name_H-M   'P 1'
#
loop_
_entity.id
_entity.type
_entity.pdbx_description
1 polymer ?
#
loop_
_entity_poly.entity_id
_entity_poly.type
_entity_poly.pdbx_seq_one_letter_code
_entity_poly.pdbx_strand_id
1 'polypeptide(L)'
;MEAAIERLWLDDTAWVDVARGWLPDADAVYEEVLARSEWRQGRLWRYERWVEEPRMGAWGPSAQQHPALVDAQRQLERHYRVRFPDGFALAYYRDGRDGQAFHRDRDMKWCENTVIALVTLGARRPWYLRPRANRHAHELENKGATHDLQPGPGDLMVMGGTCQLGWEHSVPQLRDRRVGGRISVQWRWTSRTGRQEVTAGYRAPLRFSRP
;
A
#
# COMPACT_ATOMS: atom_id res chain seq x y z
N MET A 1 14.57 -20.27 7.98
CA MET A 1 13.28 -20.83 7.49
C MET A 1 12.59 -19.76 6.66
N GLU A 2 12.17 -20.11 5.47
CA GLU A 2 11.39 -19.19 4.64
C GLU A 2 10.02 -18.99 5.30
N ALA A 3 9.58 -17.75 5.50
CA ALA A 3 8.30 -17.47 6.15
C ALA A 3 7.16 -18.01 5.28
N ALA A 4 6.26 -18.77 5.88
CA ALA A 4 5.11 -19.32 5.17
C ALA A 4 4.19 -18.19 4.70
N ILE A 5 3.78 -18.26 3.44
CA ILE A 5 2.78 -17.35 2.87
C ILE A 5 1.41 -17.99 3.04
N GLU A 6 0.52 -17.32 3.77
CA GLU A 6 -0.85 -17.74 4.00
C GLU A 6 -1.79 -16.91 3.13
N ARG A 7 -2.66 -17.59 2.34
CA ARG A 7 -3.65 -16.91 1.50
C ARG A 7 -5.00 -16.81 2.18
N LEU A 8 -5.50 -15.58 2.27
CA LEU A 8 -6.87 -15.26 2.63
C LEU A 8 -7.64 -14.89 1.35
N TRP A 9 -8.64 -15.70 1.00
CA TRP A 9 -9.59 -15.35 -0.05
C TRP A 9 -10.60 -14.34 0.48
N LEU A 10 -10.74 -13.23 -0.23
CA LEU A 10 -11.66 -12.14 0.10
C LEU A 10 -13.01 -12.35 -0.58
N ASP A 11 -12.97 -12.91 -1.78
CA ASP A 11 -14.09 -13.38 -2.58
C ASP A 11 -13.57 -14.41 -3.61
N ASP A 12 -14.36 -14.79 -4.61
CA ASP A 12 -14.00 -15.83 -5.60
C ASP A 12 -12.78 -15.47 -6.45
N THR A 13 -12.40 -14.19 -6.55
CA THR A 13 -11.38 -13.69 -7.47
C THR A 13 -10.35 -12.75 -6.84
N ALA A 14 -10.64 -12.23 -5.65
CA ALA A 14 -9.77 -11.35 -4.88
C ALA A 14 -9.16 -12.08 -3.68
N TRP A 15 -7.88 -11.84 -3.43
CA TRP A 15 -7.17 -12.48 -2.33
C TRP A 15 -6.12 -11.55 -1.73
N VAL A 16 -5.70 -11.86 -0.51
CA VAL A 16 -4.52 -11.27 0.12
C VAL A 16 -3.65 -12.38 0.71
N ASP A 17 -2.39 -12.38 0.34
CA ASP A 17 -1.38 -13.23 0.95
C ASP A 17 -0.70 -12.47 2.10
N VAL A 18 -0.42 -13.18 3.19
CA VAL A 18 0.24 -12.64 4.36
C VAL A 18 1.39 -13.56 4.76
N ALA A 19 2.58 -12.99 4.97
CA ALA A 19 3.70 -13.70 5.55
C ALA A 19 4.32 -12.86 6.67
N ARG A 20 4.31 -13.39 7.89
CA ARG A 20 4.83 -12.70 9.05
C ARG A 20 6.34 -12.83 9.15
N GLY A 21 7.03 -11.71 9.42
CA GLY A 21 8.49 -11.70 9.52
C GLY A 21 9.20 -12.15 8.23
N TRP A 22 8.58 -11.92 7.06
CA TRP A 22 9.09 -12.36 5.76
C TRP A 22 10.42 -11.69 5.38
N LEU A 23 10.57 -10.40 5.68
CA LEU A 23 11.83 -9.68 5.49
C LEU A 23 12.64 -9.75 6.79
N PRO A 24 13.80 -10.41 6.79
CA PRO A 24 14.68 -10.42 7.95
C PRO A 24 15.29 -9.03 8.21
N ASP A 25 15.80 -8.81 9.41
CA ASP A 25 16.50 -7.59 9.84
C ASP A 25 15.71 -6.30 9.56
N ALA A 26 14.38 -6.38 9.62
CA ALA A 26 13.46 -5.30 9.22
C ALA A 26 13.69 -3.99 9.97
N ASP A 27 14.17 -4.04 11.21
CA ASP A 27 14.48 -2.85 12.00
C ASP A 27 15.74 -2.13 11.46
N ALA A 28 16.78 -2.86 11.11
CA ALA A 28 17.98 -2.29 10.49
C ALA A 28 17.64 -1.70 9.10
N VAL A 29 16.84 -2.43 8.31
CA VAL A 29 16.36 -1.94 7.00
C VAL A 29 15.51 -0.68 7.18
N TYR A 30 14.68 -0.59 8.23
CA TYR A 30 13.88 0.60 8.52
C TYR A 30 14.75 1.83 8.73
N GLU A 31 15.76 1.74 9.62
CA GLU A 31 16.65 2.86 9.95
C GLU A 31 17.42 3.34 8.71
N GLU A 32 17.94 2.43 7.90
CA GLU A 32 18.68 2.80 6.69
C GLU A 32 17.76 3.42 5.62
N VAL A 33 16.59 2.85 5.39
CA VAL A 33 15.62 3.39 4.42
C VAL A 33 15.12 4.75 4.87
N LEU A 34 14.84 4.92 6.17
CA LEU A 34 14.43 6.21 6.74
C LEU A 34 15.48 7.30 6.52
N ALA A 35 16.74 6.97 6.77
CA ALA A 35 17.85 7.92 6.67
C ALA A 35 18.24 8.29 5.21
N ARG A 36 18.11 7.33 4.29
CA ARG A 36 18.59 7.52 2.89
C ARG A 36 17.52 8.02 1.92
N SER A 37 16.23 7.94 2.28
CA SER A 37 15.16 8.31 1.34
C SER A 37 14.89 9.81 1.32
N GLU A 38 14.66 10.34 0.13
CA GLU A 38 14.24 11.72 -0.06
C GLU A 38 12.72 11.84 0.17
N TRP A 39 12.34 12.06 1.40
CA TRP A 39 10.94 12.17 1.80
C TRP A 39 10.31 13.48 1.36
N ARG A 40 9.15 13.40 0.71
CA ARG A 40 8.37 14.55 0.25
C ARG A 40 6.94 14.49 0.78
N GLN A 41 6.42 15.63 1.21
CA GLN A 41 5.02 15.77 1.59
C GLN A 41 4.16 15.91 0.34
N GLY A 42 3.28 14.94 0.10
CA GLY A 42 2.31 15.01 -1.00
C GLY A 42 1.19 16.01 -0.72
N ARG A 43 0.59 16.55 -1.77
CA ARG A 43 -0.59 17.43 -1.68
C ARG A 43 -1.68 16.94 -2.62
N LEU A 44 -2.92 16.96 -2.15
CA LEU A 44 -4.11 16.60 -2.91
C LEU A 44 -5.08 17.77 -2.97
N TRP A 45 -5.67 18.01 -4.12
CA TRP A 45 -6.77 18.95 -4.25
C TRP A 45 -8.04 18.30 -3.70
N ARG A 46 -8.55 18.82 -2.56
CA ARG A 46 -9.80 18.39 -1.92
C ARG A 46 -10.50 19.58 -1.31
N TYR A 47 -11.81 19.58 -1.29
CA TYR A 47 -12.61 20.66 -0.68
C TYR A 47 -12.20 22.04 -1.21
N GLU A 48 -11.98 22.15 -2.53
CA GLU A 48 -11.58 23.39 -3.21
C GLU A 48 -10.27 24.01 -2.71
N ARG A 49 -9.41 23.23 -2.09
CA ARG A 49 -8.08 23.65 -1.61
C ARG A 49 -7.05 22.53 -1.72
N TRP A 50 -5.80 22.90 -1.70
CA TRP A 50 -4.70 21.96 -1.54
C TRP A 50 -4.60 21.52 -0.08
N VAL A 51 -4.65 20.21 0.14
CA VAL A 51 -4.53 19.58 1.45
C VAL A 51 -3.29 18.69 1.43
N GLU A 52 -2.45 18.82 2.43
CA GLU A 52 -1.29 17.94 2.60
C GLU A 52 -1.74 16.51 2.91
N GLU A 53 -1.09 15.54 2.27
CA GLU A 53 -1.32 14.15 2.61
C GLU A 53 -0.76 13.88 4.01
N PRO A 54 -1.51 13.22 4.91
CA PRO A 54 -1.03 12.88 6.23
C PRO A 54 -0.10 11.66 6.19
N ARG A 55 0.96 11.77 5.41
CA ARG A 55 2.08 10.84 5.23
C ARG A 55 3.13 11.48 4.34
N MET A 56 4.33 10.97 4.38
CA MET A 56 5.36 11.33 3.41
C MET A 56 5.53 10.23 2.37
N GLY A 57 6.02 10.58 1.19
CA GLY A 57 6.29 9.65 0.12
C GLY A 57 7.73 9.78 -0.37
N ALA A 58 8.28 8.68 -0.86
CA ALA A 58 9.52 8.65 -1.62
C ALA A 58 9.42 7.60 -2.73
N TRP A 59 10.21 7.77 -3.77
CA TRP A 59 10.35 6.81 -4.86
C TRP A 59 11.77 6.86 -5.39
N GLY A 60 12.25 5.75 -5.89
CA GLY A 60 13.54 5.68 -6.54
C GLY A 60 13.76 4.39 -7.31
N PRO A 61 14.65 4.38 -8.30
CA PRO A 61 15.01 3.17 -9.03
C PRO A 61 15.71 2.18 -8.11
N SER A 62 15.60 0.87 -8.42
CA SER A 62 16.15 -0.22 -7.61
C SER A 62 17.65 -0.08 -7.33
N ALA A 63 18.42 0.47 -8.27
CA ALA A 63 19.86 0.66 -8.11
C ALA A 63 20.27 1.60 -6.96
N GLN A 64 19.36 2.46 -6.49
CA GLN A 64 19.57 3.41 -5.39
C GLN A 64 18.94 2.93 -4.07
N GLN A 65 18.31 1.77 -4.07
CA GLN A 65 17.55 1.25 -2.95
C GLN A 65 18.39 0.29 -2.08
N HIS A 66 17.87 0.01 -0.90
CA HIS A 66 18.49 -0.95 0.02
C HIS A 66 18.59 -2.35 -0.61
N PRO A 67 19.75 -3.04 -0.56
CA PRO A 67 19.93 -4.34 -1.21
C PRO A 67 18.88 -5.39 -0.82
N ALA A 68 18.49 -5.45 0.48
CA ALA A 68 17.46 -6.37 0.94
C ALA A 68 16.10 -6.14 0.25
N LEU A 69 15.75 -4.90 -0.11
CA LEU A 69 14.51 -4.60 -0.82
C LEU A 69 14.59 -4.94 -2.30
N VAL A 70 15.77 -4.83 -2.91
CA VAL A 70 16.01 -5.30 -4.28
C VAL A 70 15.89 -6.83 -4.34
N ASP A 71 16.44 -7.53 -3.36
CA ASP A 71 16.31 -9.00 -3.27
C ASP A 71 14.87 -9.44 -2.96
N ALA A 72 14.16 -8.69 -2.11
CA ALA A 72 12.74 -8.85 -1.86
C ALA A 72 11.92 -8.75 -3.16
N GLN A 73 12.17 -7.73 -3.98
CA GLN A 73 11.51 -7.60 -5.29
C GLN A 73 11.74 -8.84 -6.16
N ARG A 74 12.99 -9.30 -6.26
CA ARG A 74 13.33 -10.50 -7.05
C ARG A 74 12.63 -11.77 -6.55
N GLN A 75 12.50 -11.93 -5.23
CA GLN A 75 11.77 -13.05 -4.63
C GLN A 75 10.28 -12.99 -4.96
N LEU A 76 9.66 -11.82 -4.84
CA LEU A 76 8.25 -11.59 -5.20
C LEU A 76 8.00 -11.84 -6.69
N GLU A 77 8.87 -11.35 -7.58
CA GLU A 77 8.77 -11.59 -9.03
C GLU A 77 8.79 -13.08 -9.37
N ARG A 78 9.67 -13.85 -8.72
CA ARG A 78 9.73 -15.31 -8.92
C ARG A 78 8.47 -16.01 -8.38
N HIS A 79 8.02 -15.65 -7.17
CA HIS A 79 6.89 -16.31 -6.51
C HIS A 79 5.57 -16.07 -7.28
N TYR A 80 5.30 -14.79 -7.63
CA TYR A 80 4.06 -14.42 -8.30
C TYR A 80 4.14 -14.49 -9.83
N ARG A 81 5.30 -14.83 -10.39
CA ARG A 81 5.56 -14.91 -11.85
C ARG A 81 5.19 -13.62 -12.58
N VAL A 82 5.55 -12.49 -11.98
CA VAL A 82 5.32 -11.15 -12.53
C VAL A 82 6.67 -10.42 -12.69
N ARG A 83 6.67 -9.31 -13.43
CA ARG A 83 7.79 -8.39 -13.49
C ARG A 83 7.32 -7.02 -13.02
N PHE A 84 7.78 -6.57 -11.87
CA PHE A 84 7.50 -5.23 -11.41
C PHE A 84 8.26 -4.20 -12.24
N PRO A 85 7.73 -2.95 -12.38
CA PRO A 85 8.51 -1.84 -12.88
C PRO A 85 9.79 -1.64 -12.06
N ASP A 86 10.80 -0.99 -12.64
CA ASP A 86 12.02 -0.66 -11.90
C ASP A 86 11.70 0.30 -10.74
N GLY A 87 12.21 -0.06 -9.57
CA GLY A 87 11.97 0.70 -8.35
C GLY A 87 10.65 0.37 -7.64
N PHE A 88 10.46 1.04 -6.53
CA PHE A 88 9.29 0.88 -5.67
C PHE A 88 8.92 2.19 -4.97
N ALA A 89 7.66 2.32 -4.58
CA ALA A 89 7.16 3.45 -3.83
C ALA A 89 7.30 3.21 -2.33
N LEU A 90 7.62 4.27 -1.60
CA LEU A 90 7.67 4.30 -0.15
C LEU A 90 6.59 5.25 0.38
N ALA A 91 5.86 4.80 1.39
CA ALA A 91 4.93 5.63 2.14
C ALA A 91 5.35 5.60 3.63
N TYR A 92 5.70 6.76 4.16
CA TYR A 92 6.14 6.90 5.54
C TYR A 92 5.07 7.59 6.38
N TYR A 93 4.62 6.88 7.39
CA TYR A 93 3.71 7.33 8.45
C TYR A 93 4.54 7.62 9.68
N ARG A 94 4.74 8.90 10.02
CA ARG A 94 5.68 9.36 11.05
C ARG A 94 5.26 8.95 12.47
N ASP A 95 3.96 9.01 12.71
CA ASP A 95 3.34 8.68 13.99
C ASP A 95 1.83 8.38 13.82
N GLY A 96 1.07 8.34 14.92
CA GLY A 96 -0.37 8.07 14.89
C GLY A 96 -1.23 9.13 14.19
N ARG A 97 -0.71 10.34 13.93
CA ARG A 97 -1.41 11.39 13.20
C ARG A 97 -1.43 11.14 11.69
N ASP A 98 -0.44 10.43 11.18
CA ASP A 98 -0.38 10.07 9.78
C ASP A 98 -1.30 8.89 9.48
N GLY A 99 -1.86 8.87 8.28
CA GLY A 99 -2.76 7.82 7.85
C GLY A 99 -3.14 7.96 6.37
N GLN A 100 -3.80 6.95 5.86
CA GLN A 100 -4.38 6.94 4.53
C GLN A 100 -5.80 6.41 4.63
N ALA A 101 -6.77 7.22 4.26
CA ALA A 101 -8.17 6.81 4.22
C ALA A 101 -8.38 5.65 3.22
N PHE A 102 -9.50 4.96 3.33
CA PHE A 102 -9.87 3.90 2.39
C PHE A 102 -9.76 4.37 0.93
N HIS A 103 -9.01 3.63 0.15
CA HIS A 103 -8.73 3.94 -1.25
C HIS A 103 -8.37 2.68 -2.04
N ARG A 104 -8.37 2.81 -3.35
CA ARG A 104 -7.68 1.93 -4.30
C ARG A 104 -6.46 2.67 -4.84
N ASP A 105 -5.47 1.94 -5.32
CA ASP A 105 -4.31 2.55 -5.97
C ASP A 105 -4.73 3.20 -7.29
N ARG A 106 -4.67 4.54 -7.33
CA ARG A 106 -5.26 5.35 -8.40
C ARG A 106 -4.54 5.24 -9.73
N ASP A 107 -3.26 4.87 -9.69
CA ASP A 107 -2.42 4.82 -10.89
C ASP A 107 -2.64 3.54 -11.70
N MET A 108 -3.41 2.59 -11.17
CA MET A 108 -3.71 1.33 -11.82
C MET A 108 -4.97 1.45 -12.68
N LYS A 109 -4.78 1.43 -14.00
CA LYS A 109 -5.89 1.49 -14.97
C LYS A 109 -6.55 0.14 -15.19
N TRP A 110 -5.80 -0.95 -15.10
CA TRP A 110 -6.30 -2.31 -15.27
C TRP A 110 -6.30 -2.99 -13.90
N CYS A 111 -7.48 -3.32 -13.41
CA CYS A 111 -7.69 -3.78 -12.05
C CYS A 111 -8.21 -5.23 -11.94
N GLU A 112 -8.45 -5.90 -13.09
CA GLU A 112 -8.98 -7.27 -13.11
C GLU A 112 -7.98 -8.33 -12.69
N ASN A 113 -6.70 -8.09 -12.93
CA ASN A 113 -5.63 -8.98 -12.46
C ASN A 113 -4.41 -8.17 -12.06
N THR A 114 -4.22 -8.04 -10.76
CA THR A 114 -3.18 -7.21 -10.15
C THR A 114 -2.37 -8.01 -9.14
N VAL A 115 -1.13 -7.59 -8.92
CA VAL A 115 -0.29 -8.01 -7.79
C VAL A 115 0.30 -6.76 -7.17
N ILE A 116 -0.10 -6.46 -5.93
CA ILE A 116 0.39 -5.31 -5.17
C ILE A 116 1.00 -5.84 -3.89
N ALA A 117 2.32 -5.86 -3.84
CA ALA A 117 3.07 -6.31 -2.69
C ALA A 117 3.44 -5.12 -1.78
N LEU A 118 3.30 -5.33 -0.48
CA LEU A 118 3.64 -4.37 0.56
C LEU A 118 4.49 -5.05 1.63
N VAL A 119 5.68 -4.51 1.89
CA VAL A 119 6.47 -4.89 3.07
C VAL A 119 6.40 -3.76 4.08
N THR A 120 6.14 -4.11 5.33
CA THR A 120 6.09 -3.15 6.44
C THR A 120 7.43 -3.11 7.16
N LEU A 121 7.93 -1.89 7.35
CA LEU A 121 9.08 -1.60 8.21
C LEU A 121 8.64 -0.71 9.37
N GLY A 122 9.21 -0.91 10.55
CA GLY A 122 8.89 -0.14 11.75
C GLY A 122 7.57 -0.55 12.41
N ALA A 123 6.87 0.39 13.03
CA ALA A 123 5.77 0.10 13.96
C ALA A 123 4.61 -0.70 13.36
N ARG A 124 4.13 -1.70 14.13
CA ARG A 124 2.87 -2.40 13.83
C ARG A 124 1.70 -1.41 13.93
N ARG A 125 0.84 -1.42 12.89
CA ARG A 125 -0.36 -0.57 12.84
C ARG A 125 -1.52 -1.32 12.20
N PRO A 126 -2.77 -0.93 12.51
CA PRO A 126 -3.93 -1.39 11.77
C PRO A 126 -3.76 -1.16 10.27
N TRP A 127 -4.15 -2.16 9.49
CA TRP A 127 -4.23 -2.09 8.05
C TRP A 127 -5.52 -2.75 7.61
N TYR A 128 -6.49 -1.92 7.24
CA TYR A 128 -7.84 -2.37 6.94
C TYR A 128 -8.03 -2.66 5.47
N LEU A 129 -8.80 -3.71 5.21
CA LEU A 129 -9.26 -4.11 3.88
C LEU A 129 -10.75 -4.34 3.93
N ARG A 130 -11.54 -3.68 3.08
CA ARG A 130 -13.01 -3.79 3.05
C ARG A 130 -13.54 -3.88 1.62
N PRO A 131 -14.74 -4.50 1.42
CA PRO A 131 -15.42 -4.43 0.14
C PRO A 131 -15.76 -2.99 -0.26
N ARG A 132 -15.54 -2.67 -1.52
CA ARG A 132 -15.88 -1.35 -2.09
C ARG A 132 -17.40 -1.07 -2.06
N ALA A 133 -18.22 -2.12 -2.13
CA ALA A 133 -19.68 -1.99 -2.03
C ALA A 133 -20.12 -1.33 -0.71
N ASN A 134 -19.29 -1.41 0.33
CA ASN A 134 -19.57 -0.82 1.65
C ASN A 134 -19.08 0.63 1.78
N ARG A 135 -18.63 1.24 0.71
CA ARG A 135 -18.05 2.58 0.68
C ARG A 135 -18.95 3.68 1.30
N HIS A 136 -20.25 3.51 1.19
CA HIS A 136 -21.25 4.45 1.71
C HIS A 136 -22.04 3.91 2.91
N ALA A 137 -21.72 2.71 3.39
CA ALA A 137 -22.35 2.15 4.56
C ALA A 137 -21.80 2.84 5.81
N HIS A 138 -22.67 3.49 6.58
CA HIS A 138 -22.34 4.03 7.89
C HIS A 138 -22.17 2.93 8.94
N GLU A 139 -22.64 1.72 8.66
CA GLU A 139 -22.59 0.55 9.53
C GLU A 139 -21.59 -0.45 8.98
N LEU A 140 -20.58 -0.79 9.78
CA LEU A 140 -19.59 -1.81 9.48
C LEU A 140 -20.19 -3.24 9.44
N GLU A 141 -21.45 -3.39 9.80
CA GLU A 141 -22.00 -4.66 10.22
C GLU A 141 -22.52 -5.59 9.11
N ASN A 142 -22.74 -5.14 7.89
CA ASN A 142 -23.66 -5.93 7.08
C ASN A 142 -23.29 -6.34 5.66
N LYS A 143 -22.11 -6.02 5.13
CA LYS A 143 -21.82 -6.37 3.72
C LYS A 143 -20.37 -6.79 3.47
N GLY A 144 -19.95 -7.81 4.15
CA GLY A 144 -18.60 -8.35 4.08
C GLY A 144 -17.71 -7.82 5.19
N ALA A 145 -16.86 -8.69 5.71
CA ALA A 145 -15.98 -8.39 6.82
C ALA A 145 -14.95 -7.31 6.42
N THR A 146 -14.74 -6.35 7.29
CA THR A 146 -13.53 -5.54 7.26
C THR A 146 -12.42 -6.34 7.93
N HIS A 147 -11.36 -6.63 7.18
CA HIS A 147 -10.19 -7.34 7.71
C HIS A 147 -9.20 -6.34 8.26
N ASP A 148 -8.70 -6.57 9.48
CA ASP A 148 -7.55 -5.86 10.04
C ASP A 148 -6.35 -6.80 10.10
N LEU A 149 -5.40 -6.63 9.21
CA LEU A 149 -4.25 -7.51 9.07
C LEU A 149 -3.07 -7.12 9.97
N GLN A 150 -3.06 -5.93 10.53
CA GLN A 150 -2.08 -5.42 11.50
C GLN A 150 -0.62 -5.78 11.18
N PRO A 151 -0.09 -5.44 10.01
CA PRO A 151 1.29 -5.77 9.68
C PRO A 151 2.27 -5.04 10.58
N GLY A 152 3.30 -5.79 11.02
CA GLY A 152 4.42 -5.31 11.81
C GLY A 152 5.75 -5.37 11.04
N PRO A 153 6.89 -5.16 11.73
CA PRO A 153 8.20 -5.16 11.09
C PRO A 153 8.46 -6.45 10.31
N GLY A 154 8.85 -6.31 9.05
CA GLY A 154 9.18 -7.43 8.16
C GLY A 154 7.98 -8.19 7.60
N ASP A 155 6.75 -7.86 7.98
CA ASP A 155 5.57 -8.54 7.45
C ASP A 155 5.34 -8.16 5.98
N LEU A 156 5.06 -9.18 5.17
CA LEU A 156 4.63 -9.06 3.77
C LEU A 156 3.12 -9.19 3.68
N MET A 157 2.50 -8.34 2.90
CA MET A 157 1.12 -8.47 2.42
C MET A 157 1.09 -8.33 0.90
N VAL A 158 0.34 -9.19 0.21
CA VAL A 158 0.18 -9.08 -1.24
C VAL A 158 -1.29 -9.16 -1.60
N MET A 159 -1.83 -8.06 -2.11
CA MET A 159 -3.17 -8.02 -2.68
C MET A 159 -3.13 -8.51 -4.13
N GLY A 160 -4.01 -9.44 -4.48
CA GLY A 160 -4.00 -10.02 -5.82
C GLY A 160 -5.38 -10.24 -6.45
N GLY A 161 -5.34 -10.66 -7.72
CA GLY A 161 -6.55 -10.83 -8.51
C GLY A 161 -7.32 -9.54 -8.71
N THR A 162 -8.62 -9.57 -8.47
CA THR A 162 -9.53 -8.41 -8.60
C THR A 162 -9.57 -7.50 -7.37
N CYS A 163 -8.63 -7.65 -6.43
CA CYS A 163 -8.64 -6.88 -5.19
C CYS A 163 -8.73 -5.36 -5.44
N GLN A 164 -8.03 -4.83 -6.45
CA GLN A 164 -8.11 -3.42 -6.82
C GLN A 164 -9.43 -3.01 -7.50
N LEU A 165 -10.23 -3.96 -7.95
CA LEU A 165 -11.54 -3.70 -8.53
C LEU A 165 -12.64 -3.62 -7.47
N GLY A 166 -12.66 -4.62 -6.56
CA GLY A 166 -13.74 -4.84 -5.60
C GLY A 166 -13.47 -4.40 -4.17
N TRP A 167 -12.22 -4.08 -3.81
CA TRP A 167 -11.81 -3.82 -2.43
C TRP A 167 -11.09 -2.48 -2.28
N GLU A 168 -11.13 -1.93 -1.08
CA GLU A 168 -10.40 -0.72 -0.66
C GLU A 168 -9.58 -1.01 0.58
N HIS A 169 -8.41 -0.41 0.68
CA HIS A 169 -7.53 -0.55 1.84
C HIS A 169 -7.20 0.78 2.50
N SER A 170 -6.77 0.72 3.77
CA SER A 170 -6.55 1.91 4.60
C SER A 170 -5.47 1.64 5.66
N VAL A 171 -4.71 2.68 5.97
CA VAL A 171 -3.92 2.79 7.21
C VAL A 171 -4.54 3.90 8.03
N PRO A 172 -5.35 3.61 9.06
CA PRO A 172 -6.08 4.66 9.77
C PRO A 172 -5.13 5.53 10.61
N GLN A 173 -5.54 6.78 10.82
CA GLN A 173 -4.98 7.59 11.89
C GLN A 173 -5.32 6.98 13.25
N LEU A 174 -4.43 7.08 14.20
CA LEU A 174 -4.59 6.51 15.53
C LEU A 174 -4.82 7.60 16.58
N ARG A 175 -5.57 7.26 17.63
CA ARG A 175 -5.73 8.14 18.78
C ARG A 175 -4.42 8.32 19.55
N ASP A 176 -3.66 7.23 19.71
CA ASP A 176 -2.32 7.32 20.27
C ASP A 176 -1.34 7.88 19.23
N ARG A 177 -0.96 9.11 19.46
CA ARG A 177 -0.03 9.85 18.59
C ARG A 177 1.43 9.48 18.79
N ARG A 178 1.74 8.68 19.82
CA ARG A 178 3.12 8.26 20.15
C ARG A 178 3.53 6.96 19.49
N VAL A 179 2.64 6.36 18.69
CA VAL A 179 3.00 5.18 17.90
C VAL A 179 4.18 5.51 17.00
N GLY A 180 5.17 4.65 16.99
CA GLY A 180 6.40 4.82 16.20
C GLY A 180 6.16 4.93 14.71
N GLY A 181 7.19 5.35 13.98
CA GLY A 181 7.15 5.48 12.54
C GLY A 181 6.97 4.13 11.84
N ARG A 182 6.26 4.15 10.70
CA ARG A 182 6.05 2.99 9.82
C ARG A 182 6.33 3.37 8.38
N ILE A 183 7.12 2.57 7.68
CA ILE A 183 7.31 2.66 6.24
C ILE A 183 6.59 1.50 5.58
N SER A 184 5.81 1.78 4.52
CA SER A 184 5.25 0.78 3.62
C SER A 184 6.04 0.82 2.32
N VAL A 185 6.77 -0.26 2.03
CA VAL A 185 7.49 -0.47 0.76
C VAL A 185 6.51 -1.15 -0.20
N GLN A 186 6.35 -0.62 -1.42
CA GLN A 186 5.25 -1.01 -2.30
C GLN A 186 5.70 -1.27 -3.71
N TRP A 187 5.38 -2.47 -4.25
CA TRP A 187 5.53 -2.86 -5.64
C TRP A 187 4.15 -3.08 -6.27
N ARG A 188 3.98 -2.68 -7.52
CA ARG A 188 2.70 -2.79 -8.21
C ARG A 188 2.87 -3.37 -9.59
N TRP A 189 2.04 -4.35 -9.90
CA TRP A 189 1.96 -4.97 -11.21
C TRP A 189 0.50 -5.15 -11.63
N THR A 190 0.25 -5.05 -12.94
CA THR A 190 -1.04 -5.38 -13.55
C THR A 190 -0.81 -6.10 -14.88
N SER A 191 -1.70 -7.03 -15.21
CA SER A 191 -1.68 -7.76 -16.48
C SER A 191 -1.88 -6.86 -17.71
N ARG A 192 -2.39 -5.64 -17.52
CA ARG A 192 -2.79 -4.70 -18.57
C ARG A 192 -3.85 -5.27 -19.51
N THR A 193 -4.61 -6.26 -19.04
CA THR A 193 -5.74 -6.88 -19.75
C THR A 193 -7.05 -6.49 -19.09
N GLY A 194 -8.17 -6.67 -19.82
CA GLY A 194 -9.48 -6.33 -19.33
C GLY A 194 -9.87 -4.86 -19.52
N ARG A 195 -10.95 -4.46 -18.89
CA ARG A 195 -11.48 -3.10 -18.98
C ARG A 195 -10.59 -2.11 -18.21
N GLN A 196 -10.28 -1.00 -18.84
CA GLN A 196 -9.63 0.09 -18.14
C GLN A 196 -10.61 0.78 -17.18
N GLU A 197 -10.23 0.84 -15.90
CA GLU A 197 -10.93 1.68 -14.94
C GLU A 197 -10.59 3.15 -15.23
N VAL A 198 -11.60 3.94 -15.53
CA VAL A 198 -11.48 5.39 -15.50
C VAL A 198 -11.44 5.77 -14.03
N THR A 199 -10.23 5.89 -13.49
CA THR A 199 -10.09 6.44 -12.15
C THR A 199 -10.65 7.85 -12.20
N ALA A 200 -11.71 8.10 -11.45
CA ALA A 200 -12.12 9.46 -11.11
C ALA A 200 -11.01 10.08 -10.25
N GLY A 201 -9.91 10.45 -10.93
CA GLY A 201 -8.87 11.23 -10.28
C GLY A 201 -9.49 12.55 -9.90
N TYR A 202 -9.47 12.88 -8.63
CA TYR A 202 -9.65 14.27 -8.20
C TYR A 202 -8.45 15.06 -8.75
N ARG A 203 -8.52 15.36 -10.03
CA ARG A 203 -7.59 16.33 -10.62
C ARG A 203 -8.15 17.69 -10.29
N ALA A 204 -7.31 18.55 -9.72
CA ALA A 204 -7.66 19.97 -9.64
C ALA A 204 -8.15 20.43 -11.01
N PRO A 205 -9.24 21.20 -11.10
CA PRO A 205 -9.63 21.80 -12.37
C PRO A 205 -8.43 22.50 -13.00
N LEU A 206 -8.30 22.49 -14.32
CA LEU A 206 -7.14 23.06 -15.04
C LEU A 206 -6.80 24.50 -14.60
N ARG A 207 -7.82 25.28 -14.25
CA ARG A 207 -7.68 26.64 -13.71
C ARG A 207 -6.98 26.72 -12.34
N PHE A 208 -6.91 25.58 -11.58
CA PHE A 208 -6.30 25.48 -10.26
C PHE A 208 -5.10 24.51 -10.25
N SER A 209 -4.73 23.92 -11.39
CA SER A 209 -3.64 22.97 -11.50
C SER A 209 -2.27 23.62 -11.72
N ARG A 210 -2.22 24.94 -11.81
CA ARG A 210 -0.98 25.73 -11.84
C ARG A 210 -0.87 26.51 -10.54
N PRO A 211 0.34 26.54 -9.92
CA PRO A 211 0.62 27.42 -8.79
C PRO A 211 0.48 28.88 -9.20
#